data_5bcf3658f864609f96c969107c742070
#
_entry.id   5bcf3658f864609f96c969107c742070
#
_cell.length_a   1.000
_cell.length_b   1.000
_cell.length_c   1.000
_cell.angle_alpha   90.00
_cell.angle_beta   90.00
_cell.angle_gamma   90.00
#
_symmetry.space_group_name_H-M   'P 1'
#
loop_
_entity.id
_entity.type
_entity.pdbx_description
1 polymer ?
#
loop_
_entity_poly.entity_id
_entity_poly.type
_entity_poly.pdbx_seq_one_letter_code
_entity_poly.pdbx_strand_id
1 'polypeptide(L)' 'MNTVTYSVPNISCGHCVHTIQTEVAELEGVQEVRASNETKKVVIVFGDPATEEKIKSLLAEINYPVAA' A
#
# COMPACT_ATOMS: atom_id res chain seq x y z
N MET A 1 -12.95 -4.66 9.85
CA MET A 1 -11.65 -4.29 9.26
C MET A 1 -11.09 -5.39 8.38
N ASN A 2 -10.41 -5.00 7.34
CA ASN A 2 -9.83 -5.96 6.39
C ASN A 2 -8.31 -5.80 6.35
N THR A 3 -7.62 -6.92 6.19
CA THR A 3 -6.18 -6.92 6.04
C THR A 3 -5.83 -7.54 4.70
N VAL A 4 -5.04 -6.83 3.89
CA VAL A 4 -4.63 -7.33 2.59
C VAL A 4 -3.11 -7.23 2.45
N THR A 5 -2.55 -8.12 1.66
CA THR A 5 -1.12 -8.12 1.37
C THR A 5 -0.95 -8.07 -0.14
N TYR A 6 -0.20 -7.09 -0.61
CA TYR A 6 0.07 -6.94 -2.04
C TYR A 6 1.55 -7.07 -2.31
N SER A 7 1.88 -7.59 -3.48
CA SER A 7 3.26 -7.60 -3.97
C SER A 7 3.46 -6.36 -4.81
N VAL A 8 4.49 -5.59 -4.47
CA VAL A 8 4.81 -4.35 -5.20
C VAL A 8 6.28 -4.42 -5.60
N PRO A 9 6.57 -4.95 -6.78
CA PRO A 9 7.96 -5.18 -7.19
C PRO A 9 8.79 -3.91 -7.39
N ASN A 10 8.15 -2.76 -7.50
CA ASN A 10 8.85 -1.49 -7.63
C ASN A 10 9.49 -0.98 -6.34
N ILE A 11 9.18 -1.60 -5.22
CA ILE A 11 9.81 -1.23 -3.96
C ILE A 11 11.27 -1.66 -4.02
N SER A 12 12.19 -0.69 -3.93
CA SER A 12 13.62 -0.99 -4.03
C SER A 12 14.43 -0.47 -2.83
N CYS A 13 13.88 0.40 -2.02
CA CYS A 13 14.61 0.96 -0.89
C CYS A 13 13.65 1.49 0.17
N GLY A 14 14.21 1.91 1.31
CA GLY A 14 13.43 2.45 2.40
C GLY A 14 12.62 3.69 2.06
N HIS A 15 13.10 4.47 1.11
CA HIS A 15 12.39 5.65 0.66
C HIS A 15 11.06 5.28 0.00
N CYS A 16 11.07 4.22 -0.78
CA CYS A 16 9.85 3.70 -1.41
C CYS A 16 8.86 3.24 -0.35
N VAL A 17 9.36 2.56 0.67
CA VAL A 17 8.53 2.12 1.79
C VAL A 17 7.84 3.32 2.46
N HIS A 18 8.62 4.35 2.73
CA HIS A 18 8.10 5.55 3.36
C HIS A 18 7.02 6.23 2.51
N THR A 19 7.27 6.34 1.21
CA THR A 19 6.32 6.95 0.28
C THR A 19 4.99 6.19 0.28
N ILE A 20 5.06 4.86 0.17
CA ILE A 20 3.86 4.04 0.17
C ILE A 20 3.08 4.19 1.47
N GLN A 21 3.78 4.10 2.60
CA GLN A 21 3.14 4.21 3.89
C GLN A 21 2.46 5.58 4.07
N THR A 22 3.14 6.63 3.68
CA THR A 22 2.60 7.98 3.81
C THR A 22 1.38 8.20 2.92
N GLU A 23 1.49 7.83 1.66
CA GLU A 23 0.41 8.06 0.70
C GLU A 23 -0.82 7.20 0.99
N VAL A 24 -0.63 5.93 1.26
CA VAL A 24 -1.75 5.03 1.52
C VAL A 24 -2.43 5.35 2.84
N ALA A 25 -1.66 5.75 3.85
CA ALA A 25 -2.22 6.11 5.15
C ALA A 25 -3.12 7.34 5.08
N GLU A 26 -2.99 8.15 4.06
CA GLU A 26 -3.85 9.32 3.87
C GLU A 26 -5.23 8.95 3.34
N LEU A 27 -5.41 7.75 2.82
CA LEU A 27 -6.72 7.28 2.37
C LEU A 27 -7.64 7.12 3.57
N GLU A 28 -8.83 7.70 3.43
CA GLU A 28 -9.83 7.58 4.48
C GLU A 28 -10.25 6.12 4.64
N GLY A 29 -10.22 5.64 5.88
CA GLY A 29 -10.56 4.26 6.20
C GLY A 29 -9.36 3.34 6.38
N VAL A 30 -8.17 3.79 6.01
CA VAL A 30 -6.95 3.01 6.22
C VAL A 30 -6.49 3.18 7.66
N GLN A 31 -6.28 2.06 8.34
CA GLN A 31 -5.86 2.04 9.74
C GLN A 31 -4.35 1.90 9.88
N GLU A 32 -3.76 1.04 9.07
CA GLU A 32 -2.34 0.78 9.17
C GLU A 32 -1.78 0.37 7.81
N VAL A 33 -0.56 0.77 7.54
CA VAL A 33 0.14 0.40 6.32
C VAL A 33 1.55 -0.04 6.71
N ARG A 34 1.93 -1.22 6.27
CA ARG A 34 3.30 -1.73 6.49
C ARG A 34 3.86 -2.16 5.16
N ALA A 35 4.96 -1.56 4.76
CA ALA A 35 5.64 -1.92 3.53
C ALA A 35 7.03 -2.42 3.86
N SER A 36 7.53 -3.34 3.05
CA SER A 36 8.86 -3.89 3.23
C SER A 36 9.61 -3.89 1.90
N ASN A 37 10.84 -3.37 1.91
CA ASN A 37 11.67 -3.39 0.72
C ASN A 37 12.41 -4.72 0.57
N GLU A 38 12.45 -5.52 1.61
CA GLU A 38 13.08 -6.83 1.54
C GLU A 38 12.21 -7.85 0.82
N THR A 39 10.94 -7.89 1.19
CA THR A 39 9.99 -8.82 0.57
C THR A 39 9.22 -8.20 -0.58
N LYS A 40 9.31 -6.89 -0.72
CA LYS A 40 8.58 -6.10 -1.72
C LYS A 40 7.08 -6.27 -1.58
N LYS A 41 6.62 -6.34 -0.35
CA LYS A 41 5.20 -6.52 -0.04
C LYS A 41 4.68 -5.39 0.83
N VAL A 42 3.40 -5.13 0.68
CA VAL A 42 2.70 -4.10 1.46
C VAL A 42 1.50 -4.74 2.13
N VAL A 43 1.41 -4.59 3.45
CA VAL A 43 0.27 -5.07 4.22
C VAL A 43 -0.54 -3.85 4.64
N ILE A 44 -1.82 -3.87 4.36
CA ILE A 44 -2.71 -2.74 4.64
C ILE A 44 -3.91 -3.22 5.44
N VAL A 45 -4.16 -2.55 6.55
CA VAL A 45 -5.36 -2.78 7.37
C VAL A 45 -6.29 -1.60 7.12
N PHE A 46 -7.49 -1.89 6.65
CA PHE A 46 -8.44 -0.84 6.29
C PHE A 46 -9.89 -1.25 6.58
N GLY A 47 -10.76 -0.26 6.60
CA GLY A 47 -12.19 -0.46 6.72
C GLY A 47 -12.91 0.58 5.88
N ASP A 48 -14.24 0.62 5.92
CA ASP A 48 -15.00 1.60 5.17
C ASP A 48 -14.56 3.02 5.53
N PRO A 49 -14.50 3.93 4.59
CA PRO A 49 -14.87 3.79 3.16
C PRO A 49 -13.75 3.32 2.25
N ALA A 50 -12.59 2.92 2.77
CA ALA A 50 -11.50 2.43 1.94
C ALA A 50 -11.85 1.07 1.33
N THR A 51 -11.40 0.86 0.10
CA THR A 51 -11.61 -0.40 -0.61
C THR A 51 -10.31 -0.82 -1.27
N GLU A 52 -10.22 -2.12 -1.62
CA GLU A 52 -9.05 -2.62 -2.31
C GLU A 52 -8.83 -1.90 -3.64
N GLU A 53 -9.91 -1.59 -4.34
CA GLU A 53 -9.82 -0.87 -5.60
C GLU A 53 -9.16 0.50 -5.43
N LYS A 54 -9.58 1.23 -4.42
CA LYS A 54 -9.02 2.55 -4.14
C LYS A 54 -7.54 2.46 -3.77
N ILE A 55 -7.20 1.46 -2.99
CA ILE A 55 -5.81 1.24 -2.58
C ILE A 55 -4.93 0.91 -3.78
N LYS A 56 -5.40 -0.01 -4.64
CA LYS A 56 -4.66 -0.40 -5.83
C LYS A 56 -4.50 0.77 -6.79
N SER A 57 -5.54 1.56 -6.97
CA SER A 57 -5.49 2.75 -7.82
C SER A 57 -4.47 3.76 -7.31
N LEU A 58 -4.45 3.99 -6.01
CA LEU A 58 -3.50 4.91 -5.41
C LEU A 58 -2.06 4.42 -5.60
N LEU A 59 -1.83 3.13 -5.36
CA LEU A 59 -0.50 2.56 -5.54
C LEU A 59 -0.02 2.71 -6.98
N ALA A 60 -0.90 2.52 -7.95
CA ALA A 60 -0.56 2.71 -9.35
C ALA A 60 -0.23 4.18 -9.64
N GLU A 61 -0.97 5.11 -9.05
CA GLU A 61 -0.74 6.53 -9.24
C GLU A 61 0.62 6.99 -8.76
N ILE A 62 1.10 6.41 -7.68
CA ILE A 62 2.40 6.79 -7.12
C ILE A 62 3.55 5.94 -7.67
N ASN A 63 3.31 5.25 -8.78
CA ASN A 63 4.30 4.41 -9.46
C ASN A 63 4.70 3.15 -8.72
N TYR A 64 3.81 2.63 -7.89
CA TYR A 64 4.04 1.38 -7.18
C TYR A 64 2.89 0.42 -7.43
N PRO A 65 2.64 0.04 -8.69
CA PRO A 65 1.49 -0.82 -9.01
C PRO A 65 1.62 -2.19 -8.38
N VAL A 66 0.49 -2.73 -7.99
CA VAL A 66 0.42 -4.07 -7.42
C VAL A 66 0.66 -5.09 -8.52
N ALA A 67 1.50 -6.08 -8.24
CA ALA A 67 1.84 -7.13 -9.22
C ALA A 67 0.90 -8.30 -9.15
N ALA A 68 -0.25 -8.21 -8.89
CA ALA A 68 -1.23 -9.27 -8.91
C ALA A 68 -2.06 -9.35 -7.66
#